data_a908fe701a5261adcf35a2cea16e30a7
#
_entry.id   a908fe701a5261adcf35a2cea16e30a7
#
_cell.length_a   1.000
_cell.length_b   1.000
_cell.length_c   1.000
_cell.angle_alpha   90.00
_cell.angle_beta   90.00
_cell.angle_gamma   90.00
#
_symmetry.space_group_name_H-M   'P 1'
#
loop_
_entity.id
_entity.type
_entity.pdbx_description
1 polymer ?
#
loop_
_entity_poly.entity_id
_entity_poly.type
_entity_poly.pdbx_seq_one_letter_code
_entity_poly.pdbx_strand_id
1 'polypeptide(L)' 'MTDMKEVDARGLSCPEPLMLTAEALKNEKGPVRVLVTEPHQRMNVEKLAKDRGRKATSTETEDGFAVVIE' A
#
# COMPACT_ATOMS: atom_id res chain seq x y z
N MET A 1 -12.75 -0.67 -18.23
CA MET A 1 -12.33 -1.47 -17.08
C MET A 1 -11.26 -0.74 -16.31
N THR A 2 -11.47 -0.57 -15.02
CA THR A 2 -10.54 0.18 -14.18
C THR A 2 -9.53 -0.78 -13.57
N ASP A 3 -8.29 -0.65 -13.98
CA ASP A 3 -7.23 -1.48 -13.45
C ASP A 3 -6.63 -0.80 -12.22
N MET A 4 -6.66 -1.53 -11.12
CA MET A 4 -6.05 -1.07 -9.89
C MET A 4 -4.54 -1.27 -9.98
N LYS A 5 -3.79 -0.22 -9.68
CA LYS A 5 -2.34 -0.34 -9.62
C LYS A 5 -1.96 -1.21 -8.43
N GLU A 6 -1.16 -2.23 -8.68
CA GLU A 6 -0.69 -3.11 -7.61
C GLU A 6 0.79 -2.90 -7.35
N VAL A 7 1.13 -2.73 -6.08
CA VAL A 7 2.50 -2.58 -5.63
C VAL A 7 2.83 -3.79 -4.76
N ASP A 8 3.70 -4.65 -5.25
CA ASP A 8 4.11 -5.85 -4.50
C ASP A 8 5.36 -5.52 -3.70
N ALA A 9 5.17 -5.26 -2.42
CA ALA A 9 6.27 -4.92 -1.52
C ALA A 9 6.54 -6.04 -0.51
N ARG A 10 6.06 -7.24 -0.81
CA ARG A 10 6.28 -8.38 0.08
C ARG A 10 7.76 -8.76 0.11
N GLY A 11 8.25 -9.07 1.30
CA GLY A 11 9.64 -9.47 1.48
C GLY A 11 10.62 -8.31 1.48
N LEU A 12 10.16 -7.09 1.31
CA LEU A 12 11.04 -5.92 1.32
C LEU A 12 11.18 -5.37 2.73
N SER A 13 12.33 -4.79 3.01
CA SER A 13 12.59 -4.17 4.30
C SER A 13 12.17 -2.70 4.28
N CYS A 14 11.75 -2.20 5.44
CA CYS A 14 11.50 -0.77 5.61
C CYS A 14 12.80 -0.01 5.31
N PRO A 15 12.77 1.11 4.55
CA PRO A 15 11.59 1.88 4.17
C PRO A 15 11.09 1.60 2.74
N GLU A 16 11.51 0.53 2.10
CA GLU A 16 11.17 0.28 0.71
C GLU A 16 9.67 0.18 0.43
N PRO A 17 8.88 -0.56 1.24
CA PRO A 17 7.44 -0.60 0.97
C PRO A 17 6.80 0.77 1.00
N LEU A 18 7.25 1.62 1.93
CA LEU A 18 6.71 2.96 2.08
C LEU A 18 7.09 3.84 0.90
N MET A 19 8.34 3.70 0.44
CA MET A 19 8.83 4.47 -0.72
C MET A 19 8.08 4.09 -1.99
N LEU A 20 7.86 2.80 -2.21
CA LEU A 20 7.13 2.32 -3.39
C LEU A 20 5.69 2.81 -3.36
N THR A 21 5.08 2.79 -2.17
CA THR A 21 3.70 3.25 -2.01
C THR A 21 3.60 4.75 -2.28
N ALA A 22 4.53 5.53 -1.75
CA ALA A 22 4.54 6.97 -1.96
C ALA A 22 4.66 7.31 -3.44
N GLU A 23 5.54 6.59 -4.14
CA GLU A 23 5.72 6.81 -5.57
C GLU A 23 4.46 6.44 -6.34
N ALA A 24 3.82 5.31 -5.99
CA ALA A 24 2.60 4.89 -6.65
C ALA A 24 1.49 5.91 -6.44
N LEU A 25 1.34 6.44 -5.23
CA LEU A 25 0.31 7.44 -4.93
C LEU A 25 0.56 8.75 -5.67
N LYS A 26 1.82 9.07 -5.91
CA LYS A 26 2.19 10.27 -6.65
C LYS A 26 1.81 10.15 -8.13
N ASN A 27 1.98 8.96 -8.69
CA ASN A 27 1.79 8.72 -10.11
C ASN A 27 0.38 8.27 -10.47
N GLU A 28 -0.36 7.70 -9.51
CA GLU A 28 -1.69 7.14 -9.74
C GLU A 28 -2.73 7.91 -8.95
N LYS A 29 -3.75 8.40 -9.63
CA LYS A 29 -4.87 9.07 -8.96
C LYS A 29 -5.96 8.08 -8.59
N GLY A 30 -5.97 6.93 -9.25
CA GLY A 30 -6.93 5.87 -8.98
C GLY A 30 -6.53 5.00 -7.81
N PRO A 31 -7.27 3.93 -7.55
CA PRO A 31 -6.97 3.05 -6.43
C PRO A 31 -5.65 2.32 -6.60
N VAL A 32 -4.96 2.12 -5.48
CA VAL A 32 -3.68 1.43 -5.44
C VAL A 32 -3.76 0.32 -4.39
N ARG A 33 -3.34 -0.87 -4.77
CA ARG A 33 -3.29 -2.00 -3.86
C ARG A 33 -1.83 -2.31 -3.53
N VAL A 34 -1.51 -2.28 -2.24
CA VAL A 34 -0.14 -2.52 -1.78
C VAL A 34 -0.09 -3.82 -0.99
N LEU A 35 0.81 -4.71 -1.40
CA LEU A 35 1.01 -5.98 -0.70
C LEU A 35 2.24 -5.86 0.18
N VAL A 36 2.07 -6.17 1.47
CA VAL A 36 3.17 -6.13 2.44
C VAL A 36 3.16 -7.40 3.27
N THR A 37 4.26 -7.65 3.98
CA THR A 37 4.41 -8.88 4.75
C THR A 37 4.15 -8.66 6.24
N GLU A 38 4.62 -7.55 6.81
CA GLU A 38 4.60 -7.32 8.25
C GLU A 38 3.51 -6.36 8.69
N PRO A 39 2.95 -6.57 9.90
CA PRO A 39 1.89 -5.67 10.41
C PRO A 39 2.34 -4.21 10.50
N HIS A 40 3.58 -3.94 10.89
CA HIS A 40 4.03 -2.56 11.00
C HIS A 40 4.15 -1.90 9.63
N GLN A 41 4.44 -2.67 8.59
CA GLN A 41 4.46 -2.15 7.22
C GLN A 41 3.05 -1.75 6.79
N ARG A 42 2.07 -2.59 7.12
CA ARG A 42 0.67 -2.29 6.85
C ARG A 42 0.27 -0.96 7.52
N MET A 43 0.62 -0.81 8.78
CA MET A 43 0.30 0.40 9.52
C MET A 43 0.96 1.63 8.89
N ASN A 44 2.21 1.49 8.47
CA ASN A 44 2.94 2.59 7.84
C ASN A 44 2.30 3.01 6.52
N VAL A 45 1.87 2.03 5.73
CA VAL A 45 1.21 2.30 4.45
C VAL A 45 -0.13 2.99 4.69
N GLU A 46 -0.90 2.53 5.67
CA GLU A 46 -2.17 3.16 6.02
C GLU A 46 -1.97 4.60 6.46
N LYS A 47 -0.94 4.84 7.25
CA LYS A 47 -0.64 6.19 7.73
C LYS A 47 -0.24 7.10 6.58
N LEU A 48 0.57 6.59 5.66
CA LEU A 48 0.97 7.36 4.49
C LEU A 48 -0.24 7.74 3.65
N ALA A 49 -1.14 6.79 3.43
CA ALA A 49 -2.35 7.06 2.65
C ALA A 49 -3.17 8.16 3.31
N LYS A 50 -3.33 8.08 4.62
CA LYS A 50 -4.08 9.08 5.39
C LYS A 50 -3.42 10.45 5.27
N ASP A 51 -2.09 10.50 5.34
CA ASP A 51 -1.35 11.75 5.21
C ASP A 51 -1.54 12.39 3.83
N ARG A 52 -1.85 11.58 2.83
CA ARG A 52 -2.11 12.06 1.48
C ARG A 52 -3.60 12.32 1.23
N GLY A 53 -4.42 12.28 2.28
CA GLY A 53 -5.85 12.48 2.15
C GLY A 53 -6.58 11.35 1.45
N ARG A 54 -5.99 10.16 1.47
CA ARG A 54 -6.54 8.97 0.82
C ARG A 54 -7.08 8.01 1.87
N LYS A 55 -8.07 7.23 1.46
CA LYS A 55 -8.66 6.22 2.34
C LYS A 55 -7.98 4.88 2.09
N ALA A 56 -7.61 4.20 3.17
CA ALA A 56 -6.96 2.91 3.08
C ALA A 56 -7.76 1.85 3.82
N THR A 57 -7.88 0.69 3.20
CA THR A 57 -8.55 -0.47 3.80
C THR A 57 -7.59 -1.65 3.72
N SER A 58 -7.36 -2.31 4.86
CA SER A 58 -6.43 -3.43 4.93
C SER A 58 -7.17 -4.74 5.02
N THR A 59 -6.62 -5.76 4.37
CA THR A 59 -7.14 -7.13 4.42
C THR A 59 -5.96 -8.06 4.67
N GLU A 60 -6.16 -9.02 5.55
CA GLU A 60 -5.13 -10.02 5.81
C GLU A 60 -5.10 -11.04 4.67
N THR A 61 -3.90 -11.40 4.24
CA THR A 61 -3.70 -12.42 3.20
C THR A 61 -2.91 -13.58 3.78
N GLU A 62 -2.72 -14.64 2.99
CA GLU A 62 -1.99 -15.81 3.46
C GLU A 62 -0.57 -15.50 3.92
N ASP A 63 0.08 -14.57 3.25
CA ASP A 63 1.48 -14.25 3.50
C ASP A 63 1.71 -12.81 3.94
N GLY A 64 0.67 -12.15 4.42
CA GLY A 64 0.83 -10.78 4.90
C GLY A 64 -0.46 -10.00 4.85
N PHE A 65 -0.41 -8.81 4.25
CA PHE A 65 -1.54 -7.90 4.19
C PHE A 65 -1.63 -7.23 2.83
N ALA A 66 -2.86 -6.94 2.42
CA ALA A 66 -3.13 -6.14 1.23
C ALA A 66 -3.80 -4.85 1.70
N VAL A 67 -3.23 -3.71 1.32
CA VAL A 67 -3.78 -2.40 1.67
C VAL A 67 -4.30 -1.75 0.39
N VAL A 68 -5.61 -1.54 0.35
CA VAL A 68 -6.24 -0.89 -0.81
C VAL A 68 -6.42 0.58 -0.47
N ILE A 69 -5.80 1.44 -1.27
CA ILE A 69 -5.82 2.89 -1.07
C ILE A 69 -6.69 3.50 -2.16
N GLU A 70 -7.75 4.18 -1.74
CA GLU A 70 -8.71 4.82 -2.65
C GLU A 70 -8.59 6.36 -2.69
#